data_0e6be505eab795e945bee81b3a64f5aa
#
_entry.id   0e6be505eab795e945bee81b3a64f5aa
#
_cell.length_a   1.000
_cell.length_b   1.000
_cell.length_c   1.000
_cell.angle_alpha   90.00
_cell.angle_beta   90.00
_cell.angle_gamma   90.00
#
_symmetry.space_group_name_H-M   'P 1'
#
loop_
_entity.id
_entity.type
_entity.pdbx_description
1 polymer ?
#
loop_
_entity_poly.entity_id
_entity_poly.type
_entity_poly.pdbx_seq_one_letter_code
_entity_poly.pdbx_strand_id
1 'polypeptide(L)'
;MSEMMPLFPLGAVLYPGMLLPLHIFEERYRQLVRDLLDGPDPRRFGVIAIRKGRETGIDGVHSLYEIGCTATLRRVDEHEDGRLDIVTIGTHRFKLLSLDETRPYLQGEVEVLADDDAEPAAPLVRTVQTAFRTYLDALTEWGGATVRIEELPDEPRLLSFIVAAAMIIDLPDRQAMLAESDTGQRLNLQRALLSRETSMLRTTTSRPAPDLRYTPYNPN
;
A
#
# COMPACT_ATOMS: atom_id res chain seq x y z
N MET A 1 -14.65 -18.53 2.53
CA MET A 1 -15.63 -18.46 1.42
C MET A 1 -15.00 -17.59 0.33
N SER A 2 -14.99 -18.07 -0.91
CA SER A 2 -14.48 -17.29 -2.04
C SER A 2 -15.59 -16.44 -2.67
N GLU A 3 -15.20 -15.33 -3.29
CA GLU A 3 -16.07 -14.42 -4.01
C GLU A 3 -15.36 -13.83 -5.24
N MET A 4 -16.13 -13.45 -6.26
CA MET A 4 -15.60 -12.70 -7.39
C MET A 4 -15.51 -11.23 -7.04
N MET A 5 -14.34 -10.62 -7.28
CA MET A 5 -14.05 -9.22 -6.93
C MET A 5 -13.36 -8.52 -8.10
N PRO A 6 -13.77 -7.28 -8.47
CA PRO A 6 -12.98 -6.45 -9.36
C PRO A 6 -11.58 -6.21 -8.80
N LEU A 7 -10.54 -6.26 -9.64
CA LEU A 7 -9.16 -6.07 -9.24
C LEU A 7 -8.55 -4.81 -9.84
N PHE A 8 -7.75 -4.14 -9.02
CA PHE A 8 -6.96 -2.97 -9.40
C PHE A 8 -5.47 -3.27 -9.16
N PRO A 9 -4.74 -3.74 -10.16
CA PRO A 9 -3.31 -3.96 -10.07
C PRO A 9 -2.53 -2.65 -9.92
N LEU A 10 -1.60 -2.59 -8.95
CA LEU A 10 -0.73 -1.44 -8.69
C LEU A 10 0.72 -1.86 -8.47
N GLY A 11 1.67 -0.98 -8.72
CA GLY A 11 3.07 -1.11 -8.29
C GLY A 11 3.29 -0.82 -6.79
N ALA A 12 2.21 -0.78 -6.01
CA ALA A 12 2.23 -0.46 -4.59
C ALA A 12 1.37 -1.45 -3.79
N VAL A 13 1.59 -1.48 -2.48
CA VAL A 13 0.84 -2.30 -1.54
C VAL A 13 -0.10 -1.42 -0.72
N LEU A 14 -1.38 -1.79 -0.69
CA LEU A 14 -2.37 -1.24 0.23
C LEU A 14 -2.44 -2.10 1.50
N TYR A 15 -2.48 -1.46 2.66
CA TYR A 15 -2.67 -2.14 3.94
C TYR A 15 -4.05 -1.83 4.54
N PRO A 16 -4.62 -2.73 5.36
CA PRO A 16 -5.82 -2.45 6.13
C PRO A 16 -5.71 -1.19 6.98
N GLY A 17 -6.76 -0.38 7.01
CA GLY A 17 -6.81 0.90 7.72
C GLY A 17 -6.19 2.08 6.97
N MET A 18 -5.49 1.87 5.86
CA MET A 18 -4.80 2.92 5.13
C MET A 18 -5.67 3.52 4.03
N LEU A 19 -5.58 4.85 3.86
CA LEU A 19 -6.21 5.56 2.76
C LEU A 19 -5.40 5.39 1.48
N LEU A 20 -6.10 5.22 0.36
CA LEU A 20 -5.52 5.18 -0.97
C LEU A 20 -6.31 6.12 -1.88
N PRO A 21 -5.81 7.33 -2.14
CA PRO A 21 -6.31 8.19 -3.19
C PRO A 21 -5.83 7.69 -4.56
N LEU A 22 -6.71 7.66 -5.55
CA LEU A 22 -6.40 7.24 -6.91
C LEU A 22 -6.94 8.24 -7.91
N HIS A 23 -6.16 8.57 -8.92
CA HIS A 23 -6.58 9.31 -10.09
C HIS A 23 -6.87 8.35 -11.24
N ILE A 24 -8.13 8.21 -11.62
CA ILE A 24 -8.61 7.23 -12.60
C ILE A 24 -8.79 7.89 -13.95
N PHE A 25 -7.92 7.55 -14.91
CA PHE A 25 -7.94 8.08 -16.27
C PHE A 25 -8.11 6.99 -17.34
N GLU A 26 -7.71 5.75 -17.08
CA GLU A 26 -7.89 4.64 -18.01
C GLU A 26 -9.35 4.20 -18.08
N GLU A 27 -9.90 3.99 -19.30
CA GLU A 27 -11.31 3.66 -19.51
C GLU A 27 -11.75 2.39 -18.76
N ARG A 28 -10.87 1.36 -18.71
CA ARG A 28 -11.17 0.11 -18.00
C ARG A 28 -11.44 0.35 -16.50
N TYR A 29 -10.68 1.25 -15.86
CA TYR A 29 -10.87 1.55 -14.44
C TYR A 29 -11.99 2.56 -14.20
N ARG A 30 -12.27 3.45 -15.17
CA ARG A 30 -13.49 4.27 -15.13
C ARG A 30 -14.73 3.39 -15.17
N GLN A 31 -14.71 2.33 -16.02
CA GLN A 31 -15.81 1.36 -16.06
C GLN A 31 -15.91 0.58 -14.75
N LEU A 32 -14.80 0.14 -14.16
CA LEU A 32 -14.79 -0.51 -12.85
C LEU A 32 -15.48 0.36 -11.79
N VAL A 33 -15.13 1.65 -11.70
CA VAL A 33 -15.73 2.57 -10.71
C VAL A 33 -17.24 2.77 -10.99
N ARG A 34 -17.66 2.91 -12.25
CA ARG A 34 -19.09 2.99 -12.61
C ARG A 34 -19.85 1.75 -12.18
N ASP A 35 -19.31 0.57 -12.51
CA ASP A 35 -19.95 -0.70 -12.12
C ASP A 35 -20.07 -0.83 -10.59
N LEU A 36 -19.09 -0.31 -9.83
CA LEU A 36 -19.17 -0.26 -8.36
C LEU A 36 -20.26 0.72 -7.88
N LEU A 37 -20.39 1.88 -8.53
CA LEU A 37 -21.39 2.88 -8.15
C LEU A 37 -22.82 2.40 -8.42
N ASP A 38 -23.02 1.62 -9.48
CA ASP A 38 -24.30 1.01 -9.86
C ASP A 38 -24.62 -0.25 -9.03
N GLY A 39 -23.61 -0.81 -8.37
CA GLY A 39 -23.73 -2.02 -7.55
C GLY A 39 -24.17 -1.75 -6.11
N PRO A 40 -24.42 -2.83 -5.34
CA PRO A 40 -24.79 -2.74 -3.92
C PRO A 40 -23.61 -2.36 -3.04
N ASP A 41 -23.90 -1.78 -1.87
CA ASP A 41 -22.89 -1.59 -0.82
C ASP A 41 -22.52 -2.94 -0.13
N PRO A 42 -21.26 -3.07 0.33
CA PRO A 42 -20.18 -2.13 0.28
C PRO A 42 -19.50 -2.11 -1.11
N ARG A 43 -19.31 -0.91 -1.67
CA ARG A 43 -18.61 -0.70 -2.94
C ARG A 43 -17.12 -0.95 -2.74
N ARG A 44 -16.63 -2.08 -3.20
CA ARG A 44 -15.27 -2.53 -2.93
C ARG A 44 -14.62 -3.21 -4.13
N PHE A 45 -13.29 -3.12 -4.19
CA PHE A 45 -12.46 -3.83 -5.16
C PHE A 45 -11.15 -4.28 -4.50
N GLY A 46 -10.45 -5.22 -5.10
CA GLY A 46 -9.16 -5.71 -4.61
C GLY A 46 -8.01 -4.91 -5.17
N VAL A 47 -7.20 -4.30 -4.32
CA VAL A 47 -5.89 -3.77 -4.70
C VAL A 47 -4.86 -4.87 -4.55
N ILE A 48 -4.10 -5.15 -5.62
CA ILE A 48 -3.13 -6.23 -5.66
C ILE A 48 -1.84 -5.75 -6.33
N ALA A 49 -0.70 -6.10 -5.72
CA ALA A 49 0.57 -5.64 -6.22
C ALA A 49 1.02 -6.41 -7.48
N ILE A 50 1.58 -5.67 -8.44
CA ILE A 50 2.17 -6.23 -9.66
C ILE A 50 3.57 -6.75 -9.33
N ARG A 51 3.79 -8.05 -9.55
CA ARG A 51 5.10 -8.69 -9.35
C ARG A 51 6.01 -8.52 -10.56
N LYS A 52 5.42 -8.58 -11.78
CA LYS A 52 6.10 -8.32 -13.05
C LYS A 52 5.14 -7.63 -13.99
N GLY A 53 5.62 -6.59 -14.68
CA GLY A 53 4.82 -5.83 -15.62
C GLY A 53 4.75 -4.34 -15.27
N ARG A 54 3.72 -3.67 -15.79
CA ARG A 54 3.46 -2.24 -15.61
C ARG A 54 2.01 -2.01 -15.21
N GLU A 55 1.74 -0.91 -14.54
CA GLU A 55 0.39 -0.51 -14.11
C GLU A 55 -0.51 -0.12 -15.29
N THR A 56 0.08 0.48 -16.32
CA THR A 56 -0.65 1.06 -17.46
C THR A 56 -0.52 0.20 -18.72
N GLY A 57 -1.59 0.19 -19.52
CA GLY A 57 -1.67 -0.55 -20.77
C GLY A 57 -2.35 -1.91 -20.64
N ILE A 58 -2.94 -2.39 -21.74
CA ILE A 58 -3.73 -3.64 -21.79
C ILE A 58 -2.86 -4.87 -21.51
N ASP A 59 -1.60 -4.85 -21.97
CA ASP A 59 -0.64 -5.95 -21.78
C ASP A 59 0.37 -5.68 -20.65
N GLY A 60 0.04 -4.73 -19.74
CA GLY A 60 0.99 -4.25 -18.73
C GLY A 60 1.28 -5.25 -17.61
N VAL A 61 0.30 -6.05 -17.21
CA VAL A 61 0.40 -6.95 -16.05
C VAL A 61 0.80 -8.36 -16.50
N HIS A 62 2.02 -8.78 -16.16
CA HIS A 62 2.49 -10.14 -16.46
C HIS A 62 2.32 -11.11 -15.29
N SER A 63 2.42 -10.65 -14.08
CA SER A 63 2.10 -11.45 -12.89
C SER A 63 1.78 -10.58 -11.69
N LEU A 64 0.87 -11.08 -10.85
CA LEU A 64 0.46 -10.46 -9.60
C LEU A 64 1.05 -11.21 -8.41
N TYR A 65 1.10 -10.55 -7.27
CA TYR A 65 1.27 -11.24 -6.00
C TYR A 65 -0.02 -11.99 -5.64
N GLU A 66 0.07 -12.95 -4.72
CA GLU A 66 -1.10 -13.73 -4.32
C GLU A 66 -1.96 -13.02 -3.28
N ILE A 67 -1.34 -12.19 -2.43
CA ILE A 67 -2.03 -11.49 -1.35
C ILE A 67 -2.25 -10.03 -1.73
N GLY A 68 -3.50 -9.59 -1.64
CA GLY A 68 -3.92 -8.21 -1.84
C GLY A 68 -4.70 -7.66 -0.64
N CYS A 69 -5.18 -6.43 -0.78
CA CYS A 69 -6.03 -5.77 0.21
C CYS A 69 -7.29 -5.23 -0.46
N THR A 70 -8.45 -5.51 0.14
CA THR A 70 -9.73 -4.95 -0.30
C THR A 70 -9.76 -3.45 -0.01
N ALA A 71 -10.06 -2.67 -1.03
CA ALA A 71 -10.28 -1.22 -0.95
C ALA A 71 -11.78 -0.93 -0.98
N THR A 72 -12.29 -0.25 0.03
CA THR A 72 -13.67 0.21 0.09
C THR A 72 -13.74 1.68 -0.35
N LEU A 73 -14.60 1.98 -1.31
CA LEU A 73 -14.80 3.31 -1.86
C LEU A 73 -15.41 4.25 -0.81
N ARG A 74 -14.84 5.42 -0.63
CA ARG A 74 -15.29 6.44 0.34
C ARG A 74 -15.80 7.71 -0.35
N ARG A 75 -15.10 8.13 -1.40
CA ARG A 75 -15.42 9.35 -2.13
C ARG A 75 -15.09 9.16 -3.60
N VAL A 76 -15.88 9.79 -4.45
CA VAL A 76 -15.68 9.88 -5.90
C VAL A 76 -15.95 11.30 -6.32
N ASP A 77 -15.01 11.92 -7.00
CA ASP A 77 -15.14 13.23 -7.64
C ASP A 77 -14.93 13.03 -9.15
N GLU A 78 -15.95 13.34 -9.94
CA GLU A 78 -15.88 13.24 -11.40
C GLU A 78 -15.49 14.58 -12.01
N HIS A 79 -14.52 14.56 -12.93
CA HIS A 79 -14.08 15.71 -13.71
C HIS A 79 -14.87 15.84 -15.01
N GLU A 80 -14.93 17.05 -15.58
CA GLU A 80 -15.64 17.34 -16.83
C GLU A 80 -15.18 16.49 -18.03
N ASP A 81 -13.94 16.03 -18.01
CA ASP A 81 -13.34 15.16 -19.04
C ASP A 81 -13.56 13.66 -18.76
N GLY A 82 -14.36 13.33 -17.75
CA GLY A 82 -14.71 11.96 -17.37
C GLY A 82 -13.65 11.21 -16.60
N ARG A 83 -12.53 11.86 -16.19
CA ARG A 83 -11.59 11.30 -15.21
C ARG A 83 -12.23 11.33 -13.81
N LEU A 84 -11.77 10.43 -12.94
CA LEU A 84 -12.32 10.33 -11.58
C LEU A 84 -11.17 10.42 -10.57
N ASP A 85 -11.36 11.23 -9.53
CA ASP A 85 -10.56 11.15 -8.31
C ASP A 85 -11.36 10.37 -7.27
N ILE A 86 -10.77 9.29 -6.79
CA ILE A 86 -11.41 8.46 -5.78
C ILE A 86 -10.55 8.39 -4.52
N VAL A 87 -11.21 8.29 -3.38
CA VAL A 87 -10.58 7.98 -2.10
C VAL A 87 -11.12 6.66 -1.60
N THR A 88 -10.23 5.74 -1.31
CA THR A 88 -10.57 4.42 -0.76
C THR A 88 -9.87 4.17 0.57
N ILE A 89 -10.36 3.21 1.32
CA ILE A 89 -9.72 2.72 2.54
C ILE A 89 -9.50 1.21 2.43
N GLY A 90 -8.29 0.76 2.76
CA GLY A 90 -7.98 -0.67 2.90
C GLY A 90 -8.78 -1.28 4.05
N THR A 91 -9.34 -2.47 3.85
CA THR A 91 -10.18 -3.12 4.88
C THR A 91 -9.67 -4.50 5.26
N HIS A 92 -9.68 -5.46 4.35
CA HIS A 92 -9.31 -6.84 4.62
C HIS A 92 -8.23 -7.31 3.66
N ARG A 93 -7.35 -8.18 4.13
CA ARG A 93 -6.43 -8.91 3.26
C ARG A 93 -7.21 -10.01 2.54
N PHE A 94 -6.81 -10.31 1.32
CA PHE A 94 -7.37 -11.44 0.58
C PHE A 94 -6.27 -12.23 -0.12
N LYS A 95 -6.57 -13.50 -0.41
CA LYS A 95 -5.77 -14.35 -1.29
C LYS A 95 -6.45 -14.45 -2.64
N LEU A 96 -5.72 -14.18 -3.70
CA LEU A 96 -6.15 -14.40 -5.09
C LEU A 96 -6.05 -15.90 -5.41
N LEU A 97 -7.16 -16.48 -5.88
CA LEU A 97 -7.25 -17.89 -6.24
C LEU A 97 -7.17 -18.08 -7.76
N SER A 98 -7.89 -17.27 -8.51
CA SER A 98 -7.91 -17.31 -9.97
C SER A 98 -8.19 -15.93 -10.55
N LEU A 99 -7.84 -15.73 -11.84
CA LEU A 99 -8.11 -14.50 -12.59
C LEU A 99 -9.20 -14.73 -13.63
N ASP A 100 -10.03 -13.69 -13.85
CA ASP A 100 -11.01 -13.60 -14.91
C ASP A 100 -10.80 -12.30 -15.70
N GLU A 101 -10.60 -12.44 -17.01
CA GLU A 101 -10.34 -11.35 -17.97
C GLU A 101 -11.54 -11.10 -18.90
N THR A 102 -12.72 -11.59 -18.55
CA THR A 102 -13.93 -11.45 -19.41
C THR A 102 -14.49 -10.03 -19.45
N ARG A 103 -14.18 -9.20 -18.45
CA ARG A 103 -14.54 -7.78 -18.40
C ARG A 103 -13.43 -6.88 -18.92
N PRO A 104 -13.69 -5.59 -19.20
CA PRO A 104 -12.66 -4.63 -19.57
C PRO A 104 -11.56 -4.44 -18.52
N TYR A 105 -11.84 -4.77 -17.26
CA TYR A 105 -10.92 -4.76 -16.13
C TYR A 105 -10.78 -6.16 -15.53
N LEU A 106 -9.68 -6.43 -14.86
CA LEU A 106 -9.44 -7.71 -14.22
C LEU A 106 -10.44 -7.98 -13.09
N GLN A 107 -10.89 -9.21 -13.00
CA GLN A 107 -11.61 -9.75 -11.86
C GLN A 107 -10.82 -10.94 -11.30
N GLY A 108 -11.03 -11.27 -10.05
CA GLY A 108 -10.43 -12.45 -9.45
C GLY A 108 -11.37 -13.13 -8.48
N GLU A 109 -11.31 -14.44 -8.45
CA GLU A 109 -11.85 -15.20 -7.34
C GLU A 109 -10.89 -15.03 -6.17
N VAL A 110 -11.41 -14.49 -5.05
CA VAL A 110 -10.60 -14.15 -3.87
C VAL A 110 -11.16 -14.80 -2.62
N GLU A 111 -10.29 -15.15 -1.71
CA GLU A 111 -10.62 -15.60 -0.37
C GLU A 111 -10.19 -14.54 0.64
N VAL A 112 -11.14 -14.00 1.41
CA VAL A 112 -10.85 -13.04 2.47
C VAL A 112 -10.09 -13.74 3.59
N LEU A 113 -8.95 -13.18 3.96
CA LEU A 113 -8.10 -13.70 5.01
C LEU A 113 -8.47 -13.11 6.36
N ALA A 114 -8.62 -13.98 7.36
CA ALA A 114 -8.63 -13.56 8.75
C ALA A 114 -7.21 -13.17 9.19
N ASP A 115 -7.11 -12.18 10.06
CA ASP A 115 -5.86 -11.94 10.77
C ASP A 115 -5.81 -12.87 12.01
N ASP A 116 -4.60 -13.22 12.42
CA ASP A 116 -4.42 -13.94 13.66
C ASP A 116 -4.70 -12.99 14.84
N ASP A 117 -5.62 -13.38 15.72
CA ASP A 117 -6.01 -12.62 16.92
C ASP A 117 -5.03 -12.79 18.09
N ALA A 118 -3.91 -13.51 17.91
CA ALA A 118 -2.88 -13.63 18.92
C ALA A 118 -2.27 -12.27 19.25
N GLU A 119 -2.44 -11.82 20.49
CA GLU A 119 -1.85 -10.55 20.94
C GLU A 119 -0.33 -10.72 21.15
N PRO A 120 0.51 -10.01 20.40
CA PRO A 120 1.94 -10.00 20.63
C PRO A 120 2.28 -9.35 21.96
N ALA A 121 3.37 -9.81 22.58
CA ALA A 121 3.82 -9.30 23.87
C ALA A 121 4.05 -7.78 23.85
N ALA A 122 3.54 -7.06 24.83
CA ALA A 122 3.67 -5.61 24.96
C ALA A 122 5.11 -5.07 24.82
N PRO A 123 6.19 -5.77 25.27
CA PRO A 123 7.56 -5.36 25.01
C PRO A 123 7.93 -5.27 23.53
N LEU A 124 7.38 -6.16 22.67
CA LEU A 124 7.63 -6.13 21.24
C LEU A 124 6.99 -4.88 20.60
N VAL A 125 5.76 -4.54 20.98
CA VAL A 125 5.06 -3.34 20.50
C VAL A 125 5.90 -2.09 20.79
N ARG A 126 6.34 -1.91 22.05
CA ARG A 126 7.17 -0.78 22.44
C ARG A 126 8.52 -0.74 21.70
N THR A 127 9.10 -1.92 21.46
CA THR A 127 10.36 -2.00 20.71
C THR A 127 10.18 -1.51 19.26
N VAL A 128 9.09 -1.91 18.61
CA VAL A 128 8.79 -1.47 17.24
C VAL A 128 8.46 0.01 17.21
N GLN A 129 7.66 0.53 18.15
CA GLN A 129 7.40 1.98 18.26
C GLN A 129 8.69 2.80 18.40
N THR A 130 9.63 2.34 19.25
CA THR A 130 10.92 3.01 19.45
C THR A 130 11.78 2.94 18.18
N ALA A 131 11.90 1.76 17.57
CA ALA A 131 12.65 1.58 16.32
C ALA A 131 12.09 2.42 15.18
N PHE A 132 10.77 2.53 15.09
CA PHE A 132 10.11 3.34 14.07
C PHE A 132 10.36 4.84 14.26
N ARG A 133 10.30 5.37 15.49
CA ARG A 133 10.70 6.77 15.78
C ARG A 133 12.15 7.01 15.37
N THR A 134 13.06 6.12 15.74
CA THR A 134 14.50 6.21 15.36
C THR A 134 14.69 6.22 13.83
N TYR A 135 13.89 5.44 13.10
CA TYR A 135 13.90 5.42 11.64
C TYR A 135 13.39 6.76 11.06
N LEU A 136 12.30 7.31 11.59
CA LEU A 136 11.78 8.61 11.16
C LEU A 136 12.75 9.77 11.41
N ASP A 137 13.46 9.73 12.54
CA ASP A 137 14.52 10.70 12.85
C ASP A 137 15.65 10.60 11.81
N ALA A 138 16.15 9.39 11.53
CA ALA A 138 17.16 9.17 10.51
C ALA A 138 16.71 9.59 9.10
N LEU A 139 15.46 9.36 8.77
CA LEU A 139 14.87 9.78 7.50
C LEU A 139 14.78 11.31 7.38
N THR A 140 14.43 11.98 8.48
CA THR A 140 14.40 13.45 8.58
C THR A 140 15.81 14.03 8.41
N GLU A 141 16.80 13.45 9.08
CA GLU A 141 18.21 13.86 8.96
C GLU A 141 18.74 13.68 7.53
N TRP A 142 18.36 12.58 6.88
CA TRP A 142 18.81 12.26 5.50
C TRP A 142 18.11 13.14 4.44
N GLY A 143 16.78 13.32 4.52
CA GLY A 143 15.98 13.97 3.48
C GLY A 143 15.58 15.42 3.75
N GLY A 144 15.84 15.97 4.94
CA GLY A 144 15.48 17.34 5.34
C GLY A 144 13.96 17.58 5.47
N ALA A 145 13.12 16.56 5.27
CA ALA A 145 11.67 16.64 5.45
C ALA A 145 11.30 16.11 6.84
N THR A 146 10.62 16.93 7.64
CA THR A 146 10.18 16.51 8.97
C THR A 146 8.93 15.64 8.84
N VAL A 147 9.07 14.35 9.08
CA VAL A 147 7.96 13.43 9.27
C VAL A 147 7.71 13.29 10.76
N ARG A 148 6.63 13.88 11.26
CA ARG A 148 6.24 13.72 12.67
C ARG A 148 4.96 12.91 12.75
N ILE A 149 5.01 11.83 13.51
CA ILE A 149 3.82 11.09 13.95
C ILE A 149 3.70 11.40 15.44
N GLU A 150 2.65 12.16 15.81
CA GLU A 150 2.46 12.61 17.18
C GLU A 150 2.23 11.46 18.13
N GLU A 151 1.36 10.51 17.74
CA GLU A 151 1.07 9.32 18.55
C GLU A 151 1.05 8.06 17.67
N LEU A 152 1.68 7.01 18.17
CA LEU A 152 1.58 5.67 17.59
C LEU A 152 0.56 4.86 18.40
N PRO A 153 -0.32 4.09 17.75
CA PRO A 153 -1.29 3.28 18.48
C PRO A 153 -0.58 2.18 19.30
N ASP A 154 -1.17 1.85 20.44
CA ASP A 154 -0.78 0.72 21.26
C ASP A 154 -1.38 -0.60 20.76
N GLU A 155 -2.44 -0.52 19.94
CA GLU A 155 -3.05 -1.68 19.30
C GLU A 155 -2.08 -2.29 18.29
N PRO A 156 -1.63 -3.54 18.48
CA PRO A 156 -0.47 -4.10 17.76
C PRO A 156 -0.71 -4.25 16.26
N ARG A 157 -1.92 -4.66 15.89
CA ARG A 157 -2.28 -4.89 14.48
C ARG A 157 -2.30 -3.56 13.71
N LEU A 158 -2.96 -2.52 14.25
CA LEU A 158 -3.02 -1.21 13.65
C LEU A 158 -1.63 -0.59 13.56
N LEU A 159 -0.83 -0.67 14.64
CA LEU A 159 0.57 -0.25 14.63
C LEU A 159 1.34 -0.91 13.50
N SER A 160 1.20 -2.23 13.34
CA SER A 160 1.94 -2.97 12.33
C SER A 160 1.62 -2.49 10.90
N PHE A 161 0.37 -2.16 10.59
CA PHE A 161 0.01 -1.66 9.27
C PHE A 161 0.42 -0.21 9.05
N ILE A 162 0.35 0.65 10.07
CA ILE A 162 0.84 2.02 10.01
C ILE A 162 2.35 2.05 9.73
N VAL A 163 3.13 1.26 10.48
CA VAL A 163 4.57 1.15 10.28
C VAL A 163 4.89 0.65 8.88
N ALA A 164 4.22 -0.43 8.41
CA ALA A 164 4.41 -0.97 7.07
C ALA A 164 4.12 0.05 5.96
N ALA A 165 3.04 0.84 6.12
CA ALA A 165 2.66 1.86 5.14
C ALA A 165 3.66 3.02 5.07
N ALA A 166 4.24 3.41 6.21
CA ALA A 166 5.12 4.56 6.33
C ALA A 166 6.60 4.26 5.99
N MET A 167 7.01 3.00 5.96
CA MET A 167 8.38 2.63 5.61
C MET A 167 8.65 2.83 4.11
N ILE A 168 9.80 3.43 3.79
CA ILE A 168 10.31 3.57 2.41
C ILE A 168 11.22 2.39 2.13
N ILE A 169 10.64 1.31 1.65
CA ILE A 169 11.30 0.03 1.34
C ILE A 169 10.80 -0.50 -0.01
N ASP A 170 11.46 -1.52 -0.52
CA ASP A 170 11.09 -2.12 -1.80
C ASP A 170 9.75 -2.89 -1.75
N LEU A 171 9.20 -3.17 -2.93
CA LEU A 171 7.90 -3.81 -3.07
C LEU A 171 7.86 -5.24 -2.48
N PRO A 172 8.89 -6.11 -2.65
CA PRO A 172 8.92 -7.41 -2.02
C PRO A 172 8.82 -7.38 -0.50
N ASP A 173 9.54 -6.48 0.17
CA ASP A 173 9.48 -6.33 1.63
C ASP A 173 8.10 -5.82 2.09
N ARG A 174 7.52 -4.85 1.35
CA ARG A 174 6.13 -4.39 1.58
C ARG A 174 5.14 -5.53 1.45
N GLN A 175 5.28 -6.33 0.41
CA GLN A 175 4.40 -7.47 0.15
C GLN A 175 4.54 -8.57 1.21
N ALA A 176 5.75 -8.84 1.68
CA ALA A 176 5.98 -9.79 2.78
C ALA A 176 5.23 -9.37 4.05
N MET A 177 5.23 -8.08 4.40
CA MET A 177 4.46 -7.57 5.55
C MET A 177 2.94 -7.68 5.35
N LEU A 178 2.43 -7.48 4.12
CA LEU A 178 1.00 -7.69 3.84
C LEU A 178 0.63 -9.17 3.93
N ALA A 179 1.50 -10.05 3.45
CA ALA A 179 1.24 -11.49 3.41
C ALA A 179 1.28 -12.15 4.79
N GLU A 180 2.02 -11.59 5.75
CA GLU A 180 2.14 -12.14 7.09
C GLU A 180 0.83 -12.01 7.87
N SER A 181 0.26 -13.14 8.31
CA SER A 181 -1.01 -13.18 9.04
C SER A 181 -0.84 -12.95 10.54
N ASP A 182 0.26 -13.44 11.11
CA ASP A 182 0.58 -13.27 12.53
C ASP A 182 1.12 -11.85 12.78
N THR A 183 0.42 -11.10 13.62
CA THR A 183 0.79 -9.72 13.98
C THR A 183 2.14 -9.66 14.70
N GLY A 184 2.47 -10.64 15.53
CA GLY A 184 3.75 -10.71 16.24
C GLY A 184 4.91 -10.98 15.27
N GLN A 185 4.73 -11.89 14.31
CA GLN A 185 5.70 -12.16 13.27
C GLN A 185 5.89 -10.94 12.37
N ARG A 186 4.82 -10.26 11.97
CA ARG A 186 4.88 -9.02 11.20
C ARG A 186 5.66 -7.92 11.94
N LEU A 187 5.42 -7.72 13.23
CA LEU A 187 6.17 -6.78 14.07
C LEU A 187 7.65 -7.15 14.20
N ASN A 188 7.99 -8.45 14.30
CA ASN A 188 9.38 -8.89 14.30
C ASN A 188 10.08 -8.62 12.96
N LEU A 189 9.40 -8.86 11.84
CA LEU A 189 9.90 -8.52 10.51
C LEU A 189 10.16 -7.01 10.40
N GLN A 190 9.21 -6.20 10.86
CA GLN A 190 9.35 -4.74 10.86
C GLN A 190 10.54 -4.26 11.70
N ARG A 191 10.73 -4.83 12.88
CA ARG A 191 11.88 -4.50 13.73
C ARG A 191 13.20 -4.74 13.00
N ALA A 192 13.32 -5.86 12.28
CA ALA A 192 14.52 -6.19 11.50
C ALA A 192 14.72 -5.20 10.34
N LEU A 193 13.66 -4.92 9.59
CA LEU A 193 13.68 -3.98 8.47
C LEU A 193 13.98 -2.55 8.94
N LEU A 194 13.35 -2.06 10.01
CA LEU A 194 13.61 -0.74 10.59
C LEU A 194 15.09 -0.57 11.00
N SER A 195 15.67 -1.60 11.61
CA SER A 195 17.10 -1.59 11.97
C SER A 195 18.00 -1.52 10.73
N ARG A 196 17.71 -2.30 9.70
CA ARG A 196 18.42 -2.30 8.42
C ARG A 196 18.37 -0.92 7.75
N GLU A 197 17.17 -0.39 7.57
CA GLU A 197 16.95 0.89 6.88
C GLU A 197 17.55 2.07 7.64
N THR A 198 17.39 2.10 8.98
CA THR A 198 18.02 3.12 9.82
C THR A 198 19.55 3.11 9.69
N SER A 199 20.15 1.91 9.67
CA SER A 199 21.59 1.76 9.47
C SER A 199 22.02 2.27 8.08
N MET A 200 21.28 1.92 7.04
CA MET A 200 21.56 2.39 5.68
C MET A 200 21.46 3.91 5.56
N LEU A 201 20.41 4.53 6.10
CA LEU A 201 20.24 5.98 6.09
C LEU A 201 21.41 6.70 6.78
N ARG A 202 21.88 6.19 7.90
CA ARG A 202 22.99 6.78 8.67
C ARG A 202 24.36 6.58 8.01
N THR A 203 24.54 5.53 7.24
CA THR A 203 25.81 5.24 6.55
C THR A 203 25.92 5.91 5.19
N THR A 204 24.78 6.28 4.58
CA THR A 204 24.76 6.93 3.27
C THR A 204 25.08 8.42 3.42
N THR A 205 26.34 8.79 3.19
CA THR A 205 26.86 10.16 3.32
C THR A 205 26.47 11.10 2.18
N SER A 206 25.83 10.62 1.14
CA SER A 206 25.35 11.44 0.01
C SER A 206 24.02 12.08 0.37
N ARG A 207 24.05 13.31 0.87
CA ARG A 207 22.88 14.18 0.86
C ARG A 207 22.48 14.41 -0.60
N PRO A 208 21.19 14.31 -0.97
CA PRO A 208 20.73 14.84 -2.25
C PRO A 208 21.16 16.29 -2.31
N ALA A 209 21.92 16.67 -3.34
CA ALA A 209 22.33 18.07 -3.51
C ALA A 209 21.05 18.92 -3.61
N PRO A 210 20.83 19.91 -2.74
CA PRO A 210 19.64 20.74 -2.78
C PRO A 210 19.51 21.53 -4.07
N ASP A 211 20.58 21.65 -4.84
CA ASP A 211 20.70 22.48 -6.04
C ASP A 211 20.13 21.84 -7.32
N LEU A 212 19.68 20.59 -7.31
CA LEU A 212 19.03 19.98 -8.49
C LEU A 212 17.52 20.28 -8.58
N ARG A 213 16.98 21.07 -7.66
CA ARG A 213 15.62 21.60 -7.76
C ARG A 213 15.66 22.91 -8.54
N TYR A 214 15.28 22.83 -9.81
CA TYR A 214 15.03 23.99 -10.69
C TYR A 214 16.27 24.82 -11.10
N THR A 215 17.06 24.33 -12.01
CA THR A 215 17.60 25.20 -13.06
C THR A 215 16.56 25.24 -14.19
N PRO A 216 15.94 26.41 -14.47
CA PRO A 216 15.12 26.55 -15.67
C PRO A 216 16.03 26.29 -16.86
N TYR A 217 15.67 25.34 -17.72
CA TYR A 217 16.30 25.15 -19.01
C TYR A 217 16.16 26.44 -19.80
N ASN A 218 17.28 27.12 -20.07
CA ASN A 218 17.33 28.27 -20.90
C ASN A 218 17.87 27.83 -22.30
N PRO A 219 17.00 27.68 -23.33
CA PRO A 219 17.45 27.38 -24.67
C PRO A 219 17.97 28.66 -25.31
N ASN A 220 19.29 28.80 -25.48
CA ASN A 220 19.89 29.64 -26.49
C ASN A 220 20.31 28.77 -27.66
#